data_1ae2d8efa87e6bb0e84e4b7c30c8b69a
#
_entry.id   1ae2d8efa87e6bb0e84e4b7c30c8b69a
#
_cell.length_a   1.000
_cell.length_b   1.000
_cell.length_c   1.000
_cell.angle_alpha   90.00
_cell.angle_beta   90.00
_cell.angle_gamma   90.00
#
_symmetry.space_group_name_H-M   'P 1'
#
loop_
_entity.id
_entity.type
_entity.pdbx_description
1 polymer ?
#
loop_
_entity_poly.entity_id
_entity_poly.type
_entity_poly.pdbx_seq_one_letter_code
_entity_poly.pdbx_strand_id
1 'polypeptide(L)'
;NGELDLNGVRLLSEAHYLWSPGTLAGNLTSFFASKAVRGRVDQVKGDQLPPALQDPRFKGKVYRLSELVVDVPSLIERLSELAGDGLLAGQNIEPVIENDELIGLRIDGREIHAQRIIFSAGAGNAELLASAGISVPAQQLRPLHMVLVKGPSLKPLYAHCLGGGPKPRITVTTHPAANGEWVWYLGGDIAEADGVARTSEEQIAVARKELGNLLPWIDLSQAQWATLRVNRAEPAQSGLVRPDNAFLAERGNLLVGWPTKLALAPDFADRVIAALE
;
A
#
# COMPACT_ATOMS: atom_id res chain seq x y z
N ASN A 1 -18.17 -9.92 6.10
CA ASN A 1 -19.59 -10.21 5.94
C ASN A 1 -19.84 -11.59 5.30
N GLY A 2 -18.80 -12.34 4.84
CA GLY A 2 -18.97 -13.66 4.25
C GLY A 2 -19.50 -13.67 2.81
N GLU A 3 -19.52 -12.53 2.16
CA GLU A 3 -20.04 -12.34 0.81
C GLU A 3 -19.01 -12.67 -0.28
N LEU A 4 -17.72 -12.61 0.05
CA LEU A 4 -16.62 -13.01 -0.84
C LEU A 4 -15.91 -14.24 -0.27
N ASP A 5 -15.84 -15.30 -1.07
CA ASP A 5 -15.02 -16.46 -0.75
C ASP A 5 -13.55 -16.16 -1.09
N LEU A 6 -12.75 -15.86 -0.06
CA LEU A 6 -11.32 -15.62 -0.18
C LEU A 6 -10.45 -16.86 0.09
N ASN A 7 -11.03 -18.07 0.03
CA ASN A 7 -10.25 -19.30 0.09
C ASN A 7 -9.19 -19.32 -1.03
N GLY A 8 -7.96 -19.69 -0.66
CA GLY A 8 -6.82 -19.66 -1.57
C GLY A 8 -5.97 -18.39 -1.49
N VAL A 9 -6.46 -17.29 -0.91
CA VAL A 9 -5.64 -16.11 -0.64
C VAL A 9 -4.63 -16.42 0.47
N ARG A 10 -3.35 -16.27 0.18
CA ARG A 10 -2.29 -16.53 1.15
C ARG A 10 -2.17 -15.39 2.16
N LEU A 11 -2.12 -15.76 3.42
CA LEU A 11 -1.84 -14.85 4.51
C LEU A 11 -0.34 -14.89 4.82
N LEU A 12 0.34 -13.74 4.68
CA LEU A 12 1.77 -13.59 5.00
C LEU A 12 1.99 -13.36 6.49
N SER A 13 1.08 -12.66 7.16
CA SER A 13 1.11 -12.44 8.60
C SER A 13 -0.29 -12.15 9.14
N GLU A 14 -0.58 -12.68 10.34
CA GLU A 14 -1.81 -12.37 11.11
C GLU A 14 -1.72 -11.05 11.88
N ALA A 15 -0.54 -10.43 11.85
CA ALA A 15 -0.30 -9.20 12.59
C ALA A 15 0.67 -8.29 11.86
N HIS A 16 0.47 -7.00 12.03
CA HIS A 16 1.45 -5.97 11.74
C HIS A 16 2.01 -5.44 13.07
N TYR A 17 3.26 -5.00 13.08
CA TYR A 17 3.91 -4.56 14.30
C TYR A 17 4.29 -3.07 14.23
N LEU A 18 4.19 -2.40 15.37
CA LEU A 18 4.81 -1.11 15.59
C LEU A 18 5.96 -1.31 16.57
N TRP A 19 7.11 -0.74 16.29
CA TRP A 19 8.25 -0.81 17.18
C TRP A 19 9.00 0.51 17.26
N SER A 20 9.66 0.72 18.40
CA SER A 20 10.48 1.89 18.64
C SER A 20 11.82 1.45 19.21
N PRO A 21 12.96 1.90 18.65
CA PRO A 21 14.26 1.62 19.22
C PRO A 21 14.50 2.48 20.46
N GLY A 22 14.58 1.87 21.66
CA GLY A 22 14.96 2.56 22.89
C GLY A 22 13.81 3.24 23.65
N THR A 23 14.13 4.23 24.48
CA THR A 23 13.27 4.79 25.53
C THR A 23 12.26 5.87 25.08
N LEU A 24 12.06 6.06 23.78
CA LEU A 24 11.17 7.10 23.24
C LEU A 24 9.67 6.78 23.47
N ALA A 25 9.27 6.77 24.74
CA ALA A 25 7.87 6.52 25.14
C ALA A 25 6.88 7.61 24.61
N GLY A 26 7.36 8.83 24.35
CA GLY A 26 6.53 9.95 23.92
C GLY A 26 6.00 9.81 22.47
N ASN A 27 6.71 9.09 21.61
CA ASN A 27 6.36 9.00 20.18
C ASN A 27 5.21 8.03 19.91
N LEU A 28 5.00 7.05 20.77
CA LEU A 28 3.89 6.11 20.65
C LEU A 28 2.55 6.79 20.90
N THR A 29 2.48 7.64 21.92
CA THR A 29 1.25 8.37 22.25
C THR A 29 0.84 9.32 21.13
N SER A 30 1.79 10.04 20.53
CA SER A 30 1.51 10.93 19.39
C SER A 30 1.13 10.17 18.11
N PHE A 31 1.73 9.01 17.86
CA PHE A 31 1.36 8.17 16.72
C PHE A 31 -0.05 7.59 16.88
N PHE A 32 -0.39 7.08 18.06
CA PHE A 32 -1.74 6.57 18.32
C PHE A 32 -2.79 7.69 18.36
N ALA A 33 -2.43 8.89 18.82
CA ALA A 33 -3.33 10.05 18.79
C ALA A 33 -3.55 10.58 17.35
N SER A 34 -2.56 10.46 16.47
CA SER A 34 -2.64 10.94 15.08
C SER A 34 -3.32 9.96 14.13
N LYS A 35 -3.41 8.67 14.52
CA LYS A 35 -4.11 7.63 13.77
C LYS A 35 -5.10 6.98 14.70
N ALA A 36 -6.40 7.14 14.41
CA ALA A 36 -7.44 6.33 15.04
C ALA A 36 -7.15 4.86 14.72
N VAL A 37 -6.37 4.19 15.58
CA VAL A 37 -6.09 2.77 15.46
C VAL A 37 -7.40 2.06 15.79
N ARG A 38 -8.15 1.71 14.78
CA ARG A 38 -9.34 0.88 14.91
C ARG A 38 -8.86 -0.56 15.08
N GLY A 39 -8.72 -1.01 16.32
CA GLY A 39 -8.32 -2.38 16.59
C GLY A 39 -7.58 -2.53 17.92
N ARG A 40 -7.36 -3.78 18.31
CA ARG A 40 -6.62 -4.12 19.52
C ARG A 40 -5.12 -3.92 19.30
N VAL A 41 -4.49 -3.23 20.24
CA VAL A 41 -3.05 -2.97 20.27
C VAL A 41 -2.49 -3.56 21.53
N ASP A 42 -1.69 -4.61 21.41
CA ASP A 42 -1.08 -5.28 22.55
C ASP A 42 0.44 -5.11 22.54
N GLN A 43 1.01 -4.74 23.68
CA GLN A 43 2.47 -4.77 23.81
C GLN A 43 2.95 -6.23 23.89
N VAL A 44 3.91 -6.57 23.04
CA VAL A 44 4.50 -7.92 23.01
C VAL A 44 5.95 -7.92 23.50
N LYS A 45 6.40 -9.03 24.08
CA LYS A 45 7.73 -9.22 24.67
C LYS A 45 8.19 -10.67 24.51
N GLY A 46 9.49 -10.91 24.67
CA GLY A 46 10.08 -12.25 24.67
C GLY A 46 9.76 -12.99 23.35
N ASP A 47 9.25 -14.19 23.48
CA ASP A 47 8.96 -15.09 22.34
C ASP A 47 7.84 -14.59 21.42
N GLN A 48 7.06 -13.61 21.87
CA GLN A 48 6.01 -12.99 21.07
C GLN A 48 6.56 -11.91 20.10
N LEU A 49 7.83 -11.55 20.23
CA LEU A 49 8.46 -10.61 19.29
C LEU A 49 8.61 -11.24 17.91
N PRO A 50 8.51 -10.44 16.82
CA PRO A 50 8.90 -10.91 15.50
C PRO A 50 10.32 -11.48 15.51
N PRO A 51 10.62 -12.56 14.76
CA PRO A 51 11.93 -13.21 14.78
C PRO A 51 13.12 -12.27 14.52
N ALA A 52 12.93 -11.23 13.73
CA ALA A 52 13.97 -10.22 13.46
C ALA A 52 14.28 -9.33 14.67
N LEU A 53 13.40 -9.28 15.69
CA LEU A 53 13.53 -8.45 16.90
C LEU A 53 13.79 -9.28 18.16
N GLN A 54 14.00 -10.59 18.06
CA GLN A 54 14.27 -11.48 19.20
C GLN A 54 15.75 -11.48 19.65
N ASP A 55 16.56 -10.58 19.15
CA ASP A 55 17.98 -10.47 19.58
C ASP A 55 18.08 -9.78 20.95
N PRO A 56 18.95 -10.25 21.87
CA PRO A 56 19.15 -9.65 23.19
C PRO A 56 19.60 -8.18 23.17
N ARG A 57 20.17 -7.71 22.06
CA ARG A 57 20.55 -6.30 21.86
C ARG A 57 19.36 -5.39 21.58
N PHE A 58 18.22 -5.95 21.17
CA PHE A 58 17.00 -5.17 21.03
C PHE A 58 16.48 -4.71 22.39
N LYS A 59 16.39 -3.41 22.60
CA LYS A 59 15.91 -2.78 23.86
C LYS A 59 14.65 -1.96 23.67
N GLY A 60 14.05 -2.04 22.49
CA GLY A 60 12.86 -1.27 22.14
C GLY A 60 11.57 -1.84 22.70
N LYS A 61 10.48 -1.19 22.34
CA LYS A 61 9.11 -1.67 22.59
C LYS A 61 8.46 -2.09 21.30
N VAL A 62 7.69 -3.16 21.34
CA VAL A 62 6.95 -3.68 20.18
C VAL A 62 5.48 -3.81 20.56
N TYR A 63 4.62 -3.39 19.63
CA TYR A 63 3.17 -3.48 19.74
C TYR A 63 2.65 -4.27 18.54
N ARG A 64 1.79 -5.23 18.81
CA ARG A 64 1.09 -6.03 17.82
C ARG A 64 -0.22 -5.33 17.47
N LEU A 65 -0.45 -5.13 16.17
CA LEU A 65 -1.72 -4.69 15.61
C LEU A 65 -2.43 -5.90 15.01
N SER A 66 -3.75 -5.98 15.20
CA SER A 66 -4.59 -7.00 14.55
C SER A 66 -4.87 -6.63 13.09
N GLU A 67 -3.81 -6.42 12.31
CA GLU A 67 -3.86 -6.10 10.88
C GLU A 67 -3.25 -7.26 10.10
N LEU A 68 -4.04 -7.84 9.21
CA LEU A 68 -3.60 -8.94 8.35
C LEU A 68 -2.67 -8.41 7.25
N VAL A 69 -1.66 -9.20 6.91
CA VAL A 69 -0.81 -8.97 5.74
C VAL A 69 -1.05 -10.07 4.74
N VAL A 70 -1.70 -9.74 3.64
CA VAL A 70 -2.05 -10.70 2.58
C VAL A 70 -1.01 -10.69 1.46
N ASP A 71 -0.86 -11.81 0.80
CA ASP A 71 -0.12 -11.92 -0.45
C ASP A 71 -0.97 -11.33 -1.58
N VAL A 72 -0.60 -10.14 -2.03
CA VAL A 72 -1.38 -9.39 -3.02
C VAL A 72 -1.56 -10.15 -4.34
N PRO A 73 -0.54 -10.84 -4.91
CA PRO A 73 -0.74 -11.65 -6.11
C PRO A 73 -1.86 -12.69 -5.95
N SER A 74 -1.87 -13.48 -4.87
CA SER A 74 -2.92 -14.46 -4.64
C SER A 74 -4.31 -13.84 -4.41
N LEU A 75 -4.35 -12.64 -3.81
CA LEU A 75 -5.60 -11.89 -3.68
C LEU A 75 -6.15 -11.45 -5.04
N ILE A 76 -5.30 -10.91 -5.92
CA ILE A 76 -5.69 -10.47 -7.26
C ILE A 76 -6.12 -11.68 -8.11
N GLU A 77 -5.38 -12.80 -8.06
CA GLU A 77 -5.74 -14.05 -8.72
C GLU A 77 -7.13 -14.50 -8.31
N ARG A 78 -7.39 -14.55 -7.00
CA ARG A 78 -8.70 -14.97 -6.47
C ARG A 78 -9.83 -14.03 -6.88
N LEU A 79 -9.62 -12.72 -6.82
CA LEU A 79 -10.60 -11.74 -7.28
C LEU A 79 -10.88 -11.85 -8.78
N SER A 80 -9.85 -12.14 -9.57
CA SER A 80 -9.99 -12.36 -11.02
C SER A 80 -10.81 -13.62 -11.32
N GLU A 81 -10.57 -14.72 -10.58
CA GLU A 81 -11.39 -15.95 -10.69
C GLU A 81 -12.87 -15.68 -10.37
N LEU A 82 -13.14 -14.90 -9.32
CA LEU A 82 -14.50 -14.53 -8.93
C LEU A 82 -15.19 -13.63 -9.97
N ALA A 83 -14.44 -12.78 -10.66
CA ALA A 83 -14.96 -11.97 -11.75
C ALA A 83 -15.28 -12.82 -13.01
N GLY A 84 -14.58 -13.93 -13.20
CA GLY A 84 -14.83 -14.89 -14.27
C GLY A 84 -14.93 -14.25 -15.65
N ASP A 85 -15.98 -14.60 -16.40
CA ASP A 85 -16.25 -14.10 -17.76
C ASP A 85 -16.55 -12.57 -17.81
N GLY A 86 -16.77 -11.94 -16.66
CA GLY A 86 -16.89 -10.48 -16.55
C GLY A 86 -15.56 -9.73 -16.70
N LEU A 87 -14.42 -10.43 -16.65
CA LEU A 87 -13.10 -9.84 -16.81
C LEU A 87 -12.69 -9.77 -18.27
N LEU A 88 -12.54 -8.56 -18.80
CA LEU A 88 -12.07 -8.30 -20.15
C LEU A 88 -10.66 -7.74 -20.14
N ALA A 89 -9.78 -8.34 -20.95
CA ALA A 89 -8.44 -7.79 -21.20
C ALA A 89 -8.48 -6.83 -22.39
N GLY A 90 -7.80 -5.70 -22.27
CA GLY A 90 -7.65 -4.72 -23.34
C GLY A 90 -6.43 -3.84 -23.14
N GLN A 91 -5.85 -3.35 -24.23
CA GLN A 91 -4.68 -2.46 -24.20
C GLN A 91 -5.09 -0.99 -24.39
N ASN A 92 -6.03 -0.73 -25.30
CA ASN A 92 -6.51 0.61 -25.60
C ASN A 92 -7.93 0.76 -25.06
N ILE A 93 -8.09 1.59 -24.05
CA ILE A 93 -9.38 1.85 -23.42
C ILE A 93 -9.71 3.32 -23.62
N GLU A 94 -10.79 3.59 -24.35
CA GLU A 94 -11.24 4.94 -24.66
C GLU A 94 -12.70 5.12 -24.21
N PRO A 95 -13.04 6.27 -23.59
CA PRO A 95 -14.43 6.62 -23.32
C PRO A 95 -15.23 6.81 -24.61
N VAL A 96 -16.46 6.33 -24.64
CA VAL A 96 -17.45 6.59 -25.71
C VAL A 96 -18.43 7.63 -25.21
N ILE A 97 -18.45 8.78 -25.88
CA ILE A 97 -19.25 9.95 -25.49
C ILE A 97 -20.25 10.26 -26.58
N GLU A 98 -21.52 10.40 -26.21
CA GLU A 98 -22.61 10.88 -27.06
C GLU A 98 -23.39 11.98 -26.33
N ASN A 99 -23.65 13.10 -27.02
CA ASN A 99 -24.38 14.23 -26.47
C ASN A 99 -23.82 14.73 -25.11
N ASP A 100 -22.50 14.79 -24.98
CA ASP A 100 -21.79 15.16 -23.76
C ASP A 100 -21.96 14.17 -22.57
N GLU A 101 -22.51 12.99 -22.83
CA GLU A 101 -22.67 11.92 -21.84
C GLU A 101 -21.72 10.75 -22.15
N LEU A 102 -21.12 10.19 -21.10
CA LEU A 102 -20.30 8.98 -21.19
C LEU A 102 -21.24 7.75 -21.26
N ILE A 103 -21.35 7.11 -22.42
CA ILE A 103 -22.28 6.01 -22.65
C ILE A 103 -21.62 4.63 -22.60
N GLY A 104 -20.30 4.56 -22.61
CA GLY A 104 -19.58 3.29 -22.63
C GLY A 104 -18.07 3.45 -22.70
N LEU A 105 -17.40 2.35 -22.97
CA LEU A 105 -15.96 2.28 -23.24
C LEU A 105 -15.72 1.55 -24.57
N ARG A 106 -14.74 2.03 -25.32
CA ARG A 106 -14.20 1.30 -26.48
C ARG A 106 -12.92 0.61 -26.03
N ILE A 107 -12.90 -0.73 -26.10
CA ILE A 107 -11.76 -1.56 -25.70
C ILE A 107 -11.22 -2.24 -26.96
N ASP A 108 -10.00 -1.90 -27.38
CA ASP A 108 -9.35 -2.41 -28.60
C ASP A 108 -10.29 -2.37 -29.83
N GLY A 109 -11.00 -1.25 -30.00
CA GLY A 109 -11.93 -1.00 -31.10
C GLY A 109 -13.35 -1.57 -30.92
N ARG A 110 -13.63 -2.30 -29.83
CA ARG A 110 -14.99 -2.79 -29.51
C ARG A 110 -15.67 -1.89 -28.51
N GLU A 111 -16.88 -1.45 -28.81
CA GLU A 111 -17.68 -0.64 -27.91
C GLU A 111 -18.51 -1.50 -26.95
N ILE A 112 -18.47 -1.12 -25.68
CA ILE A 112 -19.26 -1.71 -24.60
C ILE A 112 -20.05 -0.56 -23.96
N HIS A 113 -21.35 -0.61 -24.10
CA HIS A 113 -22.26 0.39 -23.50
C HIS A 113 -22.65 -0.06 -22.10
N ALA A 114 -22.76 0.89 -21.17
CA ALA A 114 -23.12 0.62 -19.79
C ALA A 114 -23.95 1.77 -19.21
N GLN A 115 -24.90 1.44 -18.35
CA GLN A 115 -25.71 2.42 -17.62
C GLN A 115 -24.89 3.16 -16.56
N ARG A 116 -23.93 2.49 -15.95
CA ARG A 116 -22.99 3.04 -14.95
C ARG A 116 -21.57 2.62 -15.29
N ILE A 117 -20.67 3.54 -15.17
CA ILE A 117 -19.24 3.34 -15.47
C ILE A 117 -18.42 3.71 -14.24
N ILE A 118 -17.45 2.89 -13.88
CA ILE A 118 -16.63 3.09 -12.68
C ILE A 118 -15.16 3.15 -13.08
N PHE A 119 -14.51 4.29 -12.86
CA PHE A 119 -13.08 4.43 -13.02
C PHE A 119 -12.38 4.19 -11.68
N SER A 120 -11.75 3.03 -11.56
CA SER A 120 -10.94 2.63 -10.40
C SER A 120 -9.52 2.20 -10.81
N ALA A 121 -9.02 2.77 -11.92
CA ALA A 121 -7.76 2.42 -12.58
C ALA A 121 -6.51 3.00 -11.89
N GLY A 122 -6.62 3.51 -10.65
CA GLY A 122 -5.49 4.09 -9.92
C GLY A 122 -4.85 5.25 -10.67
N ALA A 123 -3.60 5.11 -11.11
CA ALA A 123 -2.91 6.17 -11.87
C ALA A 123 -3.56 6.42 -13.25
N GLY A 124 -4.18 5.42 -13.86
CA GLY A 124 -4.88 5.54 -15.13
C GLY A 124 -6.15 6.38 -15.10
N ASN A 125 -6.73 6.64 -13.90
CA ASN A 125 -7.93 7.47 -13.79
C ASN A 125 -7.74 8.86 -14.41
N ALA A 126 -6.56 9.47 -14.26
CA ALA A 126 -6.31 10.80 -14.80
C ALA A 126 -6.41 10.83 -16.34
N GLU A 127 -5.88 9.81 -17.01
CA GLU A 127 -5.92 9.68 -18.47
C GLU A 127 -7.34 9.40 -18.95
N LEU A 128 -8.05 8.47 -18.30
CA LEU A 128 -9.45 8.16 -18.61
C LEU A 128 -10.36 9.37 -18.44
N LEU A 129 -10.19 10.14 -17.37
CA LEU A 129 -10.94 11.38 -17.16
C LEU A 129 -10.64 12.42 -18.23
N ALA A 130 -9.34 12.63 -18.55
CA ALA A 130 -8.94 13.58 -19.56
C ALA A 130 -9.49 13.22 -20.95
N SER A 131 -9.45 11.93 -21.34
CA SER A 131 -10.00 11.46 -22.62
C SER A 131 -11.53 11.57 -22.67
N ALA A 132 -12.19 11.57 -21.51
CA ALA A 132 -13.62 11.84 -21.40
C ALA A 132 -13.96 13.35 -21.30
N GLY A 133 -12.98 14.25 -21.43
CA GLY A 133 -13.19 15.69 -21.27
C GLY A 133 -13.49 16.14 -19.84
N ILE A 134 -13.17 15.29 -18.84
CA ILE A 134 -13.52 15.51 -17.44
C ILE A 134 -12.25 15.93 -16.67
N SER A 135 -12.30 17.10 -16.05
CA SER A 135 -11.17 17.65 -15.28
C SER A 135 -11.26 17.47 -13.76
N VAL A 136 -12.44 17.06 -13.26
CA VAL A 136 -12.73 16.94 -11.82
C VAL A 136 -13.40 15.58 -11.53
N PRO A 137 -12.96 14.84 -10.53
CA PRO A 137 -11.90 15.15 -9.56
C PRO A 137 -10.49 15.06 -10.17
N ALA A 138 -9.62 15.98 -9.78
CA ALA A 138 -8.22 15.92 -10.18
C ALA A 138 -7.46 14.84 -9.42
N GLN A 139 -6.44 14.28 -10.04
CA GLN A 139 -5.52 13.31 -9.44
C GLN A 139 -4.19 13.96 -9.10
N GLN A 140 -3.58 13.53 -8.01
CA GLN A 140 -2.16 13.78 -7.73
C GLN A 140 -1.38 12.47 -7.64
N LEU A 141 -0.11 12.53 -8.00
CA LEU A 141 0.84 11.45 -7.80
C LEU A 141 1.72 11.77 -6.60
N ARG A 142 1.86 10.81 -5.71
CA ARG A 142 2.79 10.89 -4.59
C ARG A 142 3.93 9.90 -4.81
N PRO A 143 5.08 10.38 -5.26
CA PRO A 143 6.21 9.52 -5.56
C PRO A 143 6.84 8.94 -4.30
N LEU A 144 7.40 7.74 -4.43
CA LEU A 144 8.19 7.04 -3.44
C LEU A 144 9.42 6.43 -4.08
N HIS A 145 10.52 6.38 -3.33
CA HIS A 145 11.73 5.68 -3.71
C HIS A 145 12.03 4.58 -2.69
N MET A 146 11.42 3.44 -2.90
CA MET A 146 11.52 2.27 -2.03
C MET A 146 12.87 1.56 -2.20
N VAL A 147 13.30 0.83 -1.17
CA VAL A 147 14.50 -0.01 -1.22
C VAL A 147 14.10 -1.46 -1.01
N LEU A 148 14.67 -2.35 -1.81
CA LEU A 148 14.56 -3.79 -1.64
C LEU A 148 15.89 -4.32 -1.15
N VAL A 149 15.83 -5.17 -0.14
CA VAL A 149 17.02 -5.89 0.37
C VAL A 149 16.68 -7.37 0.46
N LYS A 150 17.52 -8.20 -0.14
CA LYS A 150 17.40 -9.66 -0.16
C LYS A 150 18.66 -10.27 0.44
N GLY A 151 18.52 -11.26 1.32
CA GLY A 151 19.68 -11.90 1.89
C GLY A 151 19.34 -13.06 2.82
N PRO A 152 20.33 -13.96 3.05
CA PRO A 152 20.13 -15.18 3.82
C PRO A 152 19.85 -14.95 5.32
N SER A 153 20.31 -13.81 5.85
CA SER A 153 20.12 -13.48 7.28
C SER A 153 18.80 -12.80 7.59
N LEU A 154 17.99 -12.48 6.56
CA LEU A 154 16.70 -11.84 6.77
C LEU A 154 15.68 -12.83 7.33
N LYS A 155 14.87 -12.33 8.25
CA LYS A 155 13.72 -13.05 8.82
C LYS A 155 12.45 -12.27 8.52
N PRO A 156 11.28 -12.93 8.46
CA PRO A 156 10.02 -12.23 8.26
C PRO A 156 9.83 -11.09 9.27
N LEU A 157 9.51 -9.90 8.75
CA LEU A 157 9.20 -8.72 9.53
C LEU A 157 8.15 -7.87 8.79
N TYR A 158 7.01 -7.64 9.42
CA TYR A 158 5.92 -6.80 8.95
C TYR A 158 5.71 -5.72 10.00
N ALA A 159 6.45 -4.62 9.85
CA ALA A 159 6.52 -3.67 10.95
C ALA A 159 6.81 -2.24 10.49
N HIS A 160 6.32 -1.29 11.27
CA HIS A 160 6.65 0.11 11.20
C HIS A 160 7.54 0.50 12.38
N CYS A 161 8.74 1.02 12.10
CA CYS A 161 9.60 1.63 13.09
C CYS A 161 9.15 3.07 13.33
N LEU A 162 8.80 3.39 14.56
CA LEU A 162 8.41 4.74 14.94
C LEU A 162 9.66 5.59 15.24
N GLY A 163 9.68 6.79 14.67
CA GLY A 163 10.68 7.82 14.91
C GLY A 163 10.16 8.98 15.77
N GLY A 164 10.82 10.12 15.70
CA GLY A 164 10.40 11.36 16.38
C GLY A 164 9.27 12.12 15.68
N GLY A 165 8.89 11.74 14.47
CA GLY A 165 7.89 12.38 13.63
C GLY A 165 6.55 11.63 13.57
N PRO A 166 5.57 12.20 12.85
CA PRO A 166 4.24 11.60 12.69
C PRO A 166 4.24 10.43 11.69
N LYS A 167 5.33 10.24 10.93
CA LYS A 167 5.51 9.15 9.97
C LYS A 167 6.42 8.07 10.53
N PRO A 168 6.22 6.81 10.16
CA PRO A 168 7.19 5.77 10.47
C PRO A 168 8.55 6.13 9.86
N ARG A 169 9.60 6.04 10.65
CA ARG A 169 11.00 6.26 10.24
C ARG A 169 11.39 5.30 9.11
N ILE A 170 11.05 4.03 9.28
CA ILE A 170 11.15 2.99 8.26
C ILE A 170 9.96 2.04 8.38
N THR A 171 9.49 1.54 7.26
CA THR A 171 8.54 0.43 7.21
C THR A 171 9.20 -0.78 6.57
N VAL A 172 8.91 -1.95 7.09
CA VAL A 172 9.41 -3.22 6.54
C VAL A 172 8.22 -4.11 6.23
N THR A 173 8.16 -4.60 5.00
CA THR A 173 7.25 -5.66 4.57
C THR A 173 8.08 -6.76 3.93
N THR A 174 7.86 -8.00 4.34
CA THR A 174 8.61 -9.15 3.85
C THR A 174 7.86 -9.87 2.74
N HIS A 175 8.59 -10.25 1.70
CA HIS A 175 8.09 -11.05 0.59
C HIS A 175 8.99 -12.26 0.36
N PRO A 176 8.43 -13.43 0.02
CA PRO A 176 9.23 -14.59 -0.37
C PRO A 176 9.84 -14.36 -1.76
N ALA A 177 11.10 -14.72 -1.93
CA ALA A 177 11.76 -14.82 -3.23
C ALA A 177 11.62 -16.24 -3.79
N ALA A 178 11.77 -16.39 -5.12
CA ALA A 178 11.64 -17.68 -5.79
C ALA A 178 12.63 -18.76 -5.29
N ASN A 179 13.77 -18.35 -4.75
CA ASN A 179 14.79 -19.25 -4.20
C ASN A 179 14.61 -19.53 -2.68
N GLY A 180 13.48 -19.15 -2.09
CA GLY A 180 13.19 -19.37 -0.67
C GLY A 180 13.81 -18.36 0.30
N GLU A 181 14.60 -17.40 -0.19
CA GLU A 181 15.08 -16.29 0.63
C GLU A 181 13.98 -15.24 0.85
N TRP A 182 14.20 -14.36 1.83
CA TRP A 182 13.33 -13.24 2.10
C TRP A 182 13.81 -11.95 1.43
N VAL A 183 12.85 -11.18 0.95
CA VAL A 183 13.07 -9.81 0.48
C VAL A 183 12.33 -8.86 1.42
N TRP A 184 13.05 -7.93 2.01
CA TRP A 184 12.45 -6.80 2.70
C TRP A 184 12.21 -5.65 1.74
N TYR A 185 10.99 -5.19 1.71
CA TYR A 185 10.56 -4.00 1.01
C TYR A 185 10.48 -2.85 2.01
N LEU A 186 11.41 -1.89 1.86
CA LEU A 186 11.62 -0.80 2.81
C LEU A 186 10.98 0.47 2.32
N GLY A 187 10.21 1.09 3.19
CA GLY A 187 9.54 2.37 2.95
C GLY A 187 9.57 3.25 4.19
N GLY A 188 8.55 4.04 4.38
CA GLY A 188 8.47 5.03 5.45
C GLY A 188 9.10 6.36 5.05
N ASP A 189 9.53 7.13 6.04
CA ASP A 189 10.08 8.47 5.82
C ASP A 189 11.29 8.48 4.88
N ILE A 190 12.13 7.44 4.93
CA ILE A 190 13.30 7.31 4.05
C ILE A 190 12.94 7.25 2.56
N ALA A 191 11.73 6.81 2.21
CA ALA A 191 11.27 6.64 0.84
C ALA A 191 10.52 7.86 0.29
N GLU A 192 10.10 8.78 1.15
CA GLU A 192 9.35 10.00 0.82
C GLU A 192 10.29 11.21 0.67
N ALA A 193 9.76 12.32 0.22
CA ALA A 193 10.48 13.62 0.14
C ALA A 193 11.93 13.50 -0.34
N ASP A 194 12.90 13.61 0.56
CA ASP A 194 14.33 13.53 0.24
C ASP A 194 14.71 12.21 -0.44
N GLY A 195 14.04 11.10 -0.10
CA GLY A 195 14.25 9.79 -0.73
C GLY A 195 13.97 9.81 -2.23
N VAL A 196 12.96 10.56 -2.65
CA VAL A 196 12.58 10.68 -4.07
C VAL A 196 13.66 11.40 -4.88
N ALA A 197 14.37 12.36 -4.29
CA ALA A 197 15.42 13.11 -4.94
C ALA A 197 16.75 12.34 -5.08
N ARG A 198 16.97 11.29 -4.28
CA ARG A 198 18.22 10.53 -4.27
C ARG A 198 18.39 9.64 -5.50
N THR A 199 19.63 9.38 -5.90
CA THR A 199 19.95 8.29 -6.81
C THR A 199 19.69 6.93 -6.15
N SER A 200 19.74 5.84 -6.91
CA SER A 200 19.58 4.49 -6.36
C SER A 200 20.69 4.14 -5.35
N GLU A 201 21.93 4.53 -5.65
CA GLU A 201 23.10 4.30 -4.80
C GLU A 201 22.99 5.07 -3.48
N GLU A 202 22.61 6.34 -3.53
CA GLU A 202 22.39 7.16 -2.34
C GLU A 202 21.24 6.61 -1.48
N GLN A 203 20.16 6.19 -2.11
CA GLN A 203 19.00 5.63 -1.42
C GLN A 203 19.35 4.30 -0.72
N ILE A 204 20.11 3.43 -1.37
CA ILE A 204 20.62 2.19 -0.79
C ILE A 204 21.57 2.52 0.38
N ALA A 205 22.47 3.49 0.23
CA ALA A 205 23.38 3.89 1.30
C ALA A 205 22.64 4.39 2.55
N VAL A 206 21.60 5.19 2.37
CA VAL A 206 20.72 5.65 3.46
C VAL A 206 20.01 4.46 4.12
N ALA A 207 19.43 3.55 3.35
CA ALA A 207 18.75 2.38 3.89
C ALA A 207 19.72 1.44 4.65
N ARG A 208 20.94 1.22 4.14
CA ARG A 208 21.98 0.44 4.84
C ARG A 208 22.35 1.06 6.18
N LYS A 209 22.58 2.37 6.21
CA LYS A 209 22.90 3.10 7.43
C LYS A 209 21.75 3.00 8.43
N GLU A 210 20.52 3.16 7.95
CA GLU A 210 19.32 3.11 8.77
C GLU A 210 19.11 1.72 9.40
N LEU A 211 19.18 0.65 8.61
CA LEU A 211 19.08 -0.71 9.11
C LEU A 211 20.25 -1.05 10.06
N GLY A 212 21.48 -0.62 9.77
CA GLY A 212 22.63 -0.82 10.64
C GLY A 212 22.46 -0.17 12.02
N ASN A 213 21.78 0.98 12.08
CA ASN A 213 21.45 1.66 13.35
C ASN A 213 20.30 0.99 14.11
N LEU A 214 19.29 0.51 13.39
CA LEU A 214 18.06 -0.01 13.96
C LEU A 214 18.13 -1.49 14.31
N LEU A 215 18.82 -2.27 13.48
CA LEU A 215 18.91 -3.74 13.55
C LEU A 215 20.38 -4.21 13.42
N PRO A 216 21.30 -3.71 14.26
CA PRO A 216 22.75 -3.96 14.12
C PRO A 216 23.16 -5.44 14.29
N TRP A 217 22.22 -6.30 14.69
CA TRP A 217 22.44 -7.74 14.81
C TRP A 217 22.14 -8.52 13.54
N ILE A 218 21.56 -7.89 12.53
CA ILE A 218 21.26 -8.54 11.26
C ILE A 218 22.46 -8.34 10.34
N ASP A 219 23.06 -9.45 9.92
CA ASP A 219 24.17 -9.42 8.97
C ASP A 219 23.63 -9.15 7.55
N LEU A 220 23.98 -7.99 7.01
CA LEU A 220 23.64 -7.55 5.67
C LEU A 220 24.84 -7.56 4.71
N SER A 221 25.96 -8.19 5.10
CA SER A 221 27.20 -8.22 4.30
C SER A 221 27.01 -8.93 2.95
N GLN A 222 26.18 -9.98 2.93
CA GLN A 222 25.85 -10.76 1.73
C GLN A 222 24.53 -10.33 1.07
N ALA A 223 23.92 -9.23 1.54
CA ALA A 223 22.64 -8.80 1.03
C ALA A 223 22.76 -8.15 -0.36
N GLN A 224 21.83 -8.48 -1.24
CA GLN A 224 21.59 -7.82 -2.51
C GLN A 224 20.64 -6.65 -2.31
N TRP A 225 20.88 -5.57 -3.05
CA TRP A 225 20.11 -4.33 -2.90
C TRP A 225 19.62 -3.83 -4.24
N ALA A 226 18.41 -3.34 -4.25
CA ALA A 226 17.80 -2.67 -5.40
C ALA A 226 16.89 -1.54 -4.90
N THR A 227 16.48 -0.68 -5.82
CA THR A 227 15.47 0.35 -5.53
C THR A 227 14.28 0.22 -6.47
N LEU A 228 13.14 0.73 -6.05
CA LEU A 228 11.93 0.80 -6.86
C LEU A 228 11.26 2.15 -6.66
N ARG A 229 11.05 2.88 -7.77
CA ARG A 229 10.26 4.11 -7.77
C ARG A 229 8.80 3.78 -8.02
N VAL A 230 7.93 4.25 -7.14
CA VAL A 230 6.48 4.01 -7.22
C VAL A 230 5.76 5.34 -7.10
N ASN A 231 4.80 5.57 -7.98
CA ASN A 231 3.88 6.70 -7.88
C ASN A 231 2.54 6.21 -7.32
N ARG A 232 2.18 6.68 -6.14
CA ARG A 232 0.85 6.43 -5.58
C ARG A 232 -0.11 7.46 -6.13
N ALA A 233 -1.14 7.00 -6.84
CA ALA A 233 -2.22 7.86 -7.30
C ALA A 233 -3.27 8.03 -6.21
N GLU A 234 -3.69 9.26 -6.00
CA GLU A 234 -4.73 9.61 -5.03
C GLU A 234 -5.48 10.86 -5.52
N PRO A 235 -6.71 11.14 -5.03
CA PRO A 235 -7.39 12.38 -5.39
C PRO A 235 -6.56 13.58 -4.94
N ALA A 236 -6.50 14.62 -5.77
CA ALA A 236 -5.79 15.84 -5.42
C ALA A 236 -6.44 16.51 -4.20
N GLN A 237 -5.61 16.87 -3.23
CA GLN A 237 -6.02 17.49 -1.98
C GLN A 237 -5.15 18.68 -1.63
N SER A 238 -5.75 19.69 -1.01
CA SER A 238 -5.02 20.79 -0.38
C SER A 238 -4.49 20.32 0.98
N GLY A 239 -3.35 19.64 1.01
CA GLY A 239 -2.71 19.25 2.26
C GLY A 239 -1.86 17.98 2.17
N LEU A 240 -1.03 17.78 3.21
CA LEU A 240 -0.10 16.65 3.33
C LEU A 240 -0.72 15.39 3.98
N VAL A 241 -1.96 15.51 4.48
CA VAL A 241 -2.62 14.44 5.22
C VAL A 241 -3.32 13.49 4.23
N ARG A 242 -3.02 12.21 4.36
CA ARG A 242 -3.69 11.17 3.58
C ARG A 242 -5.13 11.00 4.02
N PRO A 243 -6.09 10.79 3.11
CA PRO A 243 -7.45 10.43 3.49
C PRO A 243 -7.48 9.17 4.35
N ASP A 244 -8.32 9.17 5.38
CA ASP A 244 -8.58 7.99 6.21
C ASP A 244 -9.70 7.11 5.65
N ASN A 245 -10.38 7.57 4.60
CA ASN A 245 -11.46 6.87 3.90
C ASN A 245 -11.11 6.71 2.42
N ALA A 246 -11.76 5.76 1.76
CA ALA A 246 -11.76 5.69 0.30
C ALA A 246 -12.43 6.94 -0.28
N PHE A 247 -11.94 7.38 -1.42
CA PHE A 247 -12.54 8.51 -2.15
C PHE A 247 -13.39 8.00 -3.29
N LEU A 248 -14.62 8.48 -3.40
CA LEU A 248 -15.53 8.27 -4.50
C LEU A 248 -16.20 9.60 -4.87
N ALA A 249 -16.23 9.91 -6.15
CA ALA A 249 -16.98 11.02 -6.71
C ALA A 249 -17.95 10.50 -7.78
N GLU A 250 -19.13 11.10 -7.86
CA GLU A 250 -20.15 10.80 -8.85
C GLU A 250 -20.33 11.98 -9.80
N ARG A 251 -20.45 11.68 -11.10
CA ARG A 251 -20.72 12.65 -12.14
C ARG A 251 -21.60 12.02 -13.21
N GLY A 252 -22.90 12.29 -13.15
CA GLY A 252 -23.87 11.63 -14.00
C GLY A 252 -23.84 10.11 -13.80
N ASN A 253 -23.55 9.37 -14.85
CA ASN A 253 -23.44 7.92 -14.80
C ASN A 253 -22.02 7.40 -14.49
N LEU A 254 -21.04 8.31 -14.34
CA LEU A 254 -19.67 7.96 -14.01
C LEU A 254 -19.44 8.04 -12.50
N LEU A 255 -18.87 6.96 -11.95
CA LEU A 255 -18.23 6.91 -10.64
C LEU A 255 -16.73 6.90 -10.81
N VAL A 256 -15.98 7.73 -10.10
CA VAL A 256 -14.52 7.71 -10.13
C VAL A 256 -13.96 7.70 -8.72
N GLY A 257 -12.99 6.81 -8.47
CA GLY A 257 -12.47 6.76 -7.12
C GLY A 257 -11.12 6.07 -6.96
N TRP A 258 -10.58 6.25 -5.74
CA TRP A 258 -9.34 5.68 -5.28
C TRP A 258 -9.53 5.13 -3.87
N PRO A 259 -9.26 3.85 -3.61
CA PRO A 259 -9.27 3.32 -2.24
C PRO A 259 -8.12 3.90 -1.40
N THR A 260 -7.11 4.49 -2.01
CA THR A 260 -5.92 5.13 -1.39
C THR A 260 -5.02 4.18 -0.59
N LYS A 261 -5.55 3.11 0.00
CA LYS A 261 -4.86 2.03 0.70
C LYS A 261 -5.57 0.71 0.38
N LEU A 262 -4.84 -0.41 0.31
CA LEU A 262 -5.43 -1.74 0.11
C LEU A 262 -6.50 -2.06 1.17
N ALA A 263 -6.23 -1.72 2.42
CA ALA A 263 -7.18 -1.91 3.53
C ALA A 263 -8.50 -1.12 3.40
N LEU A 264 -8.56 -0.12 2.51
CA LEU A 264 -9.77 0.64 2.21
C LEU A 264 -10.49 0.17 0.94
N ALA A 265 -10.02 -0.88 0.28
CA ALA A 265 -10.70 -1.43 -0.88
C ALA A 265 -12.12 -1.94 -0.58
N PRO A 266 -12.40 -2.59 0.57
CA PRO A 266 -13.77 -2.93 0.95
C PRO A 266 -14.66 -1.69 1.18
N ASP A 267 -14.17 -0.66 1.91
CA ASP A 267 -14.90 0.62 2.09
C ASP A 267 -15.21 1.29 0.74
N PHE A 268 -14.27 1.20 -0.21
CA PHE A 268 -14.49 1.70 -1.55
C PHE A 268 -15.59 0.92 -2.29
N ALA A 269 -15.57 -0.40 -2.21
CA ALA A 269 -16.59 -1.25 -2.83
C ALA A 269 -17.99 -0.98 -2.24
N ASP A 270 -18.12 -0.88 -0.91
CA ASP A 270 -19.38 -0.57 -0.23
C ASP A 270 -19.94 0.79 -0.70
N ARG A 271 -19.09 1.81 -0.85
CA ARG A 271 -19.51 3.12 -1.37
C ARG A 271 -19.94 3.08 -2.83
N VAL A 272 -19.26 2.28 -3.66
CA VAL A 272 -19.64 2.08 -5.05
C VAL A 272 -21.02 1.41 -5.13
N ILE A 273 -21.24 0.34 -4.35
CA ILE A 273 -22.52 -0.37 -4.31
C ILE A 273 -23.64 0.58 -3.88
N ALA A 274 -23.43 1.34 -2.81
CA ALA A 274 -24.44 2.31 -2.34
C ALA A 274 -24.76 3.43 -3.36
N ALA A 275 -23.82 3.75 -4.26
CA ALA A 275 -24.04 4.73 -5.32
C ALA A 275 -24.70 4.13 -6.58
N LEU A 276 -24.79 2.80 -6.66
CA LEU A 276 -25.46 2.09 -7.75
C LEU A 276 -26.94 1.79 -7.45
N GLU A 277 -27.32 1.82 -6.17
CA GLU A 277 -28.71 1.69 -5.67
C GLU A 277 -29.48 3.00 -5.84
#